data_9943e51d593c82cf1718f169f4a15f65
#
_entry.id   9943e51d593c82cf1718f169f4a15f65
#
_cell.length_a   1.000
_cell.length_b   1.000
_cell.length_c   1.000
_cell.angle_alpha   90.00
_cell.angle_beta   90.00
_cell.angle_gamma   90.00
#
_symmetry.space_group_name_H-M   'P 1'
#
loop_
_entity.id
_entity.type
_entity.pdbx_description
1 polymer ?
#
loop_
_entity_poly.entity_id
_entity_poly.type
_entity_poly.pdbx_seq_one_letter_code
_entity_poly.pdbx_strand_id
1 'polypeptide(L)'
;MHSVFVSHSSGAIKRAVRFKELMQQGSSGVQIFLSSDWDSIRSGAIWVEEIEKALSCCKHFIALLTSTKDAESPWINYEIGFARGRGLLPRIFLFDSITSGEVPYPLAMLHLVCPGDTNRRVGDLQEMGVSDPQNHFAKLLYVRSEPEVEATQSA
;
A
#
# COMPACT_ATOMS: atom_id res chain seq x y z
N MET A 1 5.52 -11.90 -14.30
CA MET A 1 5.88 -11.41 -12.95
C MET A 1 5.13 -10.09 -12.71
N HIS A 2 4.44 -10.00 -11.59
CA HIS A 2 3.74 -8.79 -11.19
C HIS A 2 4.61 -7.99 -10.22
N SER A 3 4.90 -6.74 -10.54
CA SER A 3 5.63 -5.83 -9.67
C SER A 3 4.67 -4.76 -9.14
N VAL A 4 4.57 -4.67 -7.83
CA VAL A 4 3.67 -3.77 -7.12
C VAL A 4 4.48 -2.80 -6.27
N PHE A 5 4.27 -1.51 -6.49
CA PHE A 5 4.79 -0.47 -5.62
C PHE A 5 3.74 -0.13 -4.55
N VAL A 6 4.14 -0.17 -3.30
CA VAL A 6 3.27 0.14 -2.16
C VAL A 6 3.78 1.40 -1.45
N SER A 7 3.03 2.47 -1.61
CA SER A 7 3.24 3.76 -0.95
C SER A 7 2.59 3.76 0.42
N HIS A 8 3.30 4.21 1.43
CA HIS A 8 2.79 4.34 2.80
C HIS A 8 3.55 5.39 3.59
N SER A 9 2.96 5.88 4.68
CA SER A 9 3.65 6.78 5.61
C SER A 9 4.62 6.03 6.53
N SER A 10 5.57 6.75 7.11
CA SER A 10 6.49 6.18 8.11
C SER A 10 5.75 5.64 9.35
N GLY A 11 4.64 6.25 9.72
CA GLY A 11 3.79 5.78 10.84
C GLY A 11 3.03 4.48 10.54
N ALA A 12 2.92 4.08 9.28
CA ALA A 12 2.21 2.88 8.84
C ALA A 12 3.15 1.72 8.46
N ILE A 13 4.44 1.81 8.75
CA ILE A 13 5.44 0.83 8.30
C ILE A 13 5.12 -0.61 8.72
N LYS A 14 4.69 -0.83 9.95
CA LYS A 14 4.35 -2.17 10.44
C LYS A 14 3.18 -2.78 9.67
N ARG A 15 2.16 -1.97 9.39
CA ARG A 15 0.99 -2.37 8.60
C ARG A 15 1.36 -2.62 7.15
N ALA A 16 2.24 -1.81 6.58
CA ALA A 16 2.73 -1.99 5.22
C ALA A 16 3.54 -3.29 5.07
N VAL A 17 4.41 -3.60 6.02
CA VAL A 17 5.15 -4.87 6.06
C VAL A 17 4.19 -6.05 6.15
N ARG A 18 3.18 -5.98 7.02
CA ARG A 18 2.17 -7.03 7.14
C ARG A 18 1.34 -7.18 5.88
N PHE A 19 0.98 -6.07 5.24
CA PHE A 19 0.31 -6.08 3.94
C PHE A 19 1.14 -6.81 2.88
N LYS A 20 2.43 -6.49 2.77
CA LYS A 20 3.37 -7.17 1.87
C LYS A 20 3.42 -8.67 2.12
N GLU A 21 3.57 -9.10 3.38
CA GLU A 21 3.60 -10.52 3.75
C GLU A 21 2.32 -11.25 3.31
N LEU A 22 1.16 -10.68 3.58
CA LEU A 22 -0.12 -11.27 3.22
C LEU A 22 -0.31 -11.36 1.69
N MET A 23 0.09 -10.32 0.96
CA MET A 23 0.08 -10.34 -0.49
C MET A 23 0.99 -11.42 -1.06
N GLN A 24 2.17 -11.59 -0.52
CA GLN A 24 3.13 -12.60 -0.96
C GLN A 24 2.72 -14.02 -0.60
N GLN A 25 2.05 -14.23 0.52
CA GLN A 25 1.48 -15.53 0.91
C GLN A 25 0.40 -16.00 -0.07
N GLY A 26 -0.35 -15.07 -0.65
CA GLY A 26 -1.41 -15.37 -1.62
C GLY A 26 -0.94 -15.59 -3.04
N SER A 27 0.35 -15.45 -3.32
CA SER A 27 0.82 -15.42 -4.69
C SER A 27 2.29 -15.83 -4.81
N SER A 28 2.56 -16.76 -5.70
CA SER A 28 3.92 -17.02 -6.17
C SER A 28 4.23 -16.08 -7.34
N GLY A 29 5.18 -15.18 -7.20
CA GLY A 29 5.66 -14.33 -8.29
C GLY A 29 5.21 -12.87 -8.26
N VAL A 30 4.62 -12.41 -7.16
CA VAL A 30 4.42 -10.98 -6.92
C VAL A 30 5.67 -10.41 -6.25
N GLN A 31 6.27 -9.42 -6.89
CA GLN A 31 7.32 -8.60 -6.28
C GLN A 31 6.70 -7.34 -5.71
N ILE A 32 6.94 -7.08 -4.44
CA ILE A 32 6.42 -5.89 -3.76
C ILE A 32 7.58 -5.03 -3.30
N PHE A 33 7.56 -3.78 -3.74
CA PHE A 33 8.44 -2.73 -3.27
C PHE A 33 7.66 -1.82 -2.31
N LEU A 34 8.14 -1.71 -1.07
CA LEU A 34 7.61 -0.74 -0.11
C LEU A 34 8.37 0.57 -0.23
N SER A 35 7.67 1.69 -0.19
CA SER A 35 8.32 3.01 -0.22
C SER A 35 9.22 3.30 0.99
N SER A 36 9.17 2.47 2.01
CA SER A 36 10.04 2.51 3.20
C SER A 36 11.23 1.54 3.14
N ASP A 37 11.43 0.81 2.05
CA ASP A 37 12.59 -0.09 1.91
C ASP A 37 13.93 0.68 1.79
N TRP A 38 14.03 1.72 2.58
CA TRP A 38 15.13 2.68 2.66
C TRP A 38 16.44 2.07 3.13
N ASP A 39 16.37 1.00 3.93
CA ASP A 39 17.54 0.31 4.45
C ASP A 39 18.38 -0.37 3.35
N SER A 40 17.76 -0.59 2.20
CA SER A 40 18.45 -1.04 0.99
C SER A 40 19.07 0.11 0.18
N ILE A 41 18.73 1.36 0.50
CA ILE A 41 19.12 2.54 -0.26
C ILE A 41 20.24 3.27 0.50
N ARG A 42 21.40 3.36 -0.14
CA ARG A 42 22.54 4.11 0.40
C ARG A 42 22.20 5.58 0.61
N SER A 43 22.62 6.14 1.74
CA SER A 43 22.36 7.51 2.18
C SER A 43 22.69 8.59 1.15
N GLY A 44 21.79 9.55 0.96
CA GLY A 44 22.03 10.78 0.19
C GLY A 44 21.02 11.05 -0.91
N ALA A 45 21.37 11.91 -1.86
CA ALA A 45 20.53 12.35 -2.98
C ALA A 45 20.04 11.22 -3.92
N ILE A 46 20.60 10.04 -3.78
CA ILE A 46 20.33 8.85 -4.58
C ILE A 46 18.96 8.21 -4.23
N TRP A 47 18.45 8.50 -3.07
CA TRP A 47 17.21 7.92 -2.53
C TRP A 47 15.96 8.25 -3.37
N VAL A 48 15.77 9.51 -3.76
CA VAL A 48 14.64 9.91 -4.61
C VAL A 48 14.74 9.21 -5.96
N GLU A 49 15.92 9.11 -6.52
CA GLU A 49 16.17 8.44 -7.78
C GLU A 49 15.83 6.95 -7.73
N GLU A 50 16.15 6.25 -6.64
CA GLU A 50 15.82 4.83 -6.46
C GLU A 50 14.30 4.61 -6.33
N ILE A 51 13.61 5.49 -5.62
CA ILE A 51 12.14 5.47 -5.55
C ILE A 51 11.52 5.72 -6.93
N GLU A 52 12.03 6.71 -7.66
CA GLU A 52 11.57 7.01 -9.01
C GLU A 52 11.84 5.87 -10.00
N LYS A 53 12.96 5.16 -9.87
CA LYS A 53 13.23 3.93 -10.64
C LYS A 53 12.19 2.84 -10.34
N ALA A 54 11.92 2.58 -9.07
CA ALA A 54 10.93 1.60 -8.66
C ALA A 54 9.53 1.97 -9.17
N LEU A 55 9.14 3.24 -9.05
CA LEU A 55 7.91 3.78 -9.60
C LEU A 55 7.86 3.69 -11.14
N SER A 56 9.01 3.86 -11.81
CA SER A 56 9.10 3.79 -13.25
C SER A 56 8.98 2.36 -13.80
N CYS A 57 9.33 1.36 -13.01
CA CYS A 57 9.36 -0.03 -13.43
C CYS A 57 8.16 -0.85 -12.96
N CYS A 58 7.42 -0.40 -11.93
CA CYS A 58 6.30 -1.16 -11.38
C CYS A 58 5.13 -1.26 -12.39
N LYS A 59 4.40 -2.36 -12.34
CA LYS A 59 3.21 -2.59 -13.14
C LYS A 59 1.92 -2.18 -12.43
N HIS A 60 1.95 -2.17 -11.10
CA HIS A 60 0.81 -1.82 -10.26
C HIS A 60 1.26 -0.88 -9.16
N PHE A 61 0.38 0.01 -8.76
CA PHE A 61 0.62 0.96 -7.68
C PHE A 61 -0.51 0.88 -6.65
N ILE A 62 -0.12 0.76 -5.38
CA ILE A 62 -1.03 0.81 -4.23
C ILE A 62 -0.54 1.90 -3.28
N ALA A 63 -1.47 2.73 -2.77
CA ALA A 63 -1.23 3.56 -1.61
C ALA A 63 -2.03 3.02 -0.42
N LEU A 64 -1.40 2.91 0.74
CA LEU A 64 -2.05 2.49 1.98
C LEU A 64 -2.36 3.71 2.83
N LEU A 65 -3.63 3.90 3.17
CA LEU A 65 -4.07 4.95 4.08
C LEU A 65 -4.64 4.32 5.35
N THR A 66 -4.01 4.59 6.47
CA THR A 66 -4.43 4.13 7.80
C THR A 66 -5.10 5.23 8.62
N SER A 67 -4.95 6.49 8.19
CA SER A 67 -5.50 7.67 8.86
C SER A 67 -5.64 8.83 7.87
N THR A 68 -6.37 9.85 8.27
CA THR A 68 -6.44 11.11 7.51
C THR A 68 -5.07 11.78 7.37
N LYS A 69 -4.21 11.61 8.35
CA LYS A 69 -2.83 12.11 8.31
C LYS A 69 -2.02 11.49 7.19
N ASP A 70 -2.22 10.19 6.91
CA ASP A 70 -1.58 9.53 5.76
C ASP A 70 -2.03 10.15 4.43
N ALA A 71 -3.33 10.45 4.31
CA ALA A 71 -3.88 11.08 3.11
C ALA A 71 -3.31 12.49 2.85
N GLU A 72 -2.86 13.18 3.89
CA GLU A 72 -2.24 14.50 3.81
C GLU A 72 -0.73 14.45 3.61
N SER A 73 -0.11 13.26 3.63
CA SER A 73 1.33 13.10 3.45
C SER A 73 1.78 13.64 2.09
N PRO A 74 2.69 14.63 2.05
CA PRO A 74 3.22 15.13 0.79
C PRO A 74 3.90 14.04 -0.03
N TRP A 75 4.54 13.10 0.66
CA TRP A 75 5.28 12.01 0.04
C TRP A 75 4.36 11.01 -0.65
N ILE A 76 3.30 10.55 0.01
CA ILE A 76 2.28 9.67 -0.59
C ILE A 76 1.64 10.34 -1.79
N ASN A 77 1.29 11.62 -1.67
CA ASN A 77 0.69 12.38 -2.78
C ASN A 77 1.65 12.54 -3.98
N TYR A 78 2.94 12.73 -3.71
CA TYR A 78 3.96 12.76 -4.75
C TYR A 78 4.04 11.44 -5.52
N GLU A 79 4.09 10.32 -4.81
CA GLU A 79 4.18 8.98 -5.40
C GLU A 79 2.91 8.64 -6.20
N ILE A 80 1.73 8.98 -5.70
CA ILE A 80 0.46 8.82 -6.42
C ILE A 80 0.46 9.64 -7.72
N GLY A 81 0.91 10.88 -7.65
CA GLY A 81 1.00 11.76 -8.82
C GLY A 81 1.97 11.23 -9.87
N PHE A 82 3.10 10.69 -9.44
CA PHE A 82 4.08 10.06 -10.32
C PHE A 82 3.48 8.84 -11.03
N ALA A 83 2.81 7.96 -10.30
CA ALA A 83 2.16 6.77 -10.85
C ALA A 83 1.09 7.15 -11.89
N ARG A 84 0.26 8.15 -11.59
CA ARG A 84 -0.73 8.66 -12.56
C ARG A 84 -0.09 9.26 -13.80
N GLY A 85 0.98 10.02 -13.63
CA GLY A 85 1.72 10.62 -14.75
C GLY A 85 2.29 9.57 -15.72
N ARG A 86 2.57 8.38 -15.21
CA ARG A 86 2.97 7.21 -16.02
C ARG A 86 1.80 6.48 -16.69
N GLY A 87 0.58 6.84 -16.41
CA GLY A 87 -0.62 6.15 -16.91
C GLY A 87 -1.03 4.94 -16.08
N LEU A 88 -0.49 4.74 -14.87
CA LEU A 88 -0.97 3.72 -13.95
C LEU A 88 -2.29 4.15 -13.30
N LEU A 89 -3.10 3.18 -12.92
CA LEU A 89 -4.26 3.39 -12.06
C LEU A 89 -3.82 3.23 -10.60
N PRO A 90 -3.66 4.32 -9.82
CA PRO A 90 -3.38 4.18 -8.41
C PRO A 90 -4.58 3.60 -7.67
N ARG A 91 -4.37 2.51 -6.96
CA ARG A 91 -5.35 1.93 -6.06
C ARG A 91 -5.06 2.39 -4.65
N ILE A 92 -6.03 3.03 -4.03
CA ILE A 92 -5.92 3.58 -2.67
C ILE A 92 -6.63 2.63 -1.72
N PHE A 93 -5.86 1.85 -0.96
CA PHE A 93 -6.38 0.91 0.02
C PHE A 93 -6.59 1.60 1.35
N LEU A 94 -7.83 1.66 1.80
CA LEU A 94 -8.20 2.20 3.10
C LEU A 94 -8.24 1.08 4.13
N PHE A 95 -7.55 1.29 5.24
CA PHE A 95 -7.70 0.42 6.41
C PHE A 95 -9.03 0.72 7.13
N ASP A 96 -9.45 -0.16 8.03
CA ASP A 96 -10.69 -0.01 8.80
C ASP A 96 -10.67 1.18 9.78
N SER A 97 -9.52 1.81 9.95
CA SER A 97 -9.30 3.00 10.77
C SER A 97 -9.61 4.33 10.08
N ILE A 98 -9.91 4.30 8.78
CA ILE A 98 -10.28 5.47 7.98
C ILE A 98 -11.46 5.14 7.07
N THR A 99 -12.41 6.06 6.94
CA THR A 99 -13.56 5.91 6.03
C THR A 99 -13.33 6.66 4.71
N SER A 100 -14.04 6.25 3.66
CA SER A 100 -13.96 6.94 2.36
C SER A 100 -14.38 8.41 2.44
N GLY A 101 -15.30 8.74 3.35
CA GLY A 101 -15.74 10.13 3.59
C GLY A 101 -14.68 11.02 4.24
N GLU A 102 -13.67 10.44 4.86
CA GLU A 102 -12.55 11.17 5.48
C GLU A 102 -11.38 11.41 4.51
N VAL A 103 -11.42 10.83 3.31
CA VAL A 103 -10.35 11.01 2.32
C VAL A 103 -10.52 12.37 1.63
N PRO A 104 -9.52 13.26 1.69
CA PRO A 104 -9.60 14.58 1.06
C PRO A 104 -9.47 14.51 -0.47
N TYR A 105 -9.96 15.54 -1.15
CA TYR A 105 -9.68 15.75 -2.56
C TYR A 105 -8.19 16.13 -2.76
N PRO A 106 -7.57 15.72 -3.90
CA PRO A 106 -8.15 14.96 -5.01
C PRO A 106 -8.17 13.44 -4.81
N LEU A 107 -7.64 12.91 -3.73
CA LEU A 107 -7.54 11.46 -3.50
C LEU A 107 -8.91 10.77 -3.47
N ALA A 108 -9.93 11.44 -2.95
CA ALA A 108 -11.30 10.93 -2.90
C ALA A 108 -11.90 10.61 -4.28
N MET A 109 -11.33 11.17 -5.35
CA MET A 109 -11.74 10.91 -6.73
C MET A 109 -11.06 9.70 -7.36
N LEU A 110 -10.08 9.12 -6.69
CA LEU A 110 -9.31 8.01 -7.22
C LEU A 110 -10.01 6.67 -6.89
N HIS A 111 -9.38 5.59 -7.33
CA HIS A 111 -9.88 4.24 -7.09
C HIS A 111 -9.65 3.84 -5.63
N LEU A 112 -10.65 4.06 -4.78
CA LEU A 112 -10.62 3.70 -3.37
C LEU A 112 -11.05 2.25 -3.17
N VAL A 113 -10.31 1.52 -2.34
CA VAL A 113 -10.60 0.13 -1.95
C VAL A 113 -10.80 0.08 -0.44
N CYS A 114 -12.04 -0.19 -0.01
CA CYS A 114 -12.43 -0.20 1.39
C CYS A 114 -12.56 -1.64 1.93
N PRO A 115 -12.46 -1.85 3.24
CA PRO A 115 -12.60 -3.20 3.84
C PRO A 115 -13.89 -3.92 3.48
N GLY A 116 -15.00 -3.19 3.33
CA GLY A 116 -16.31 -3.75 2.96
C GLY A 116 -16.49 -4.10 1.48
N ASP A 117 -15.50 -3.81 0.63
CA ASP A 117 -15.61 -3.96 -0.82
C ASP A 117 -15.20 -5.36 -1.34
N THR A 118 -15.19 -6.38 -0.48
CA THR A 118 -14.63 -7.70 -0.77
C THR A 118 -15.11 -8.29 -2.09
N ASN A 119 -16.42 -8.19 -2.38
CA ASN A 119 -16.98 -8.75 -3.62
C ASN A 119 -16.76 -7.85 -4.84
N ARG A 120 -16.65 -6.55 -4.63
CA ARG A 120 -16.54 -5.57 -5.72
C ARG A 120 -15.09 -5.38 -6.20
N ARG A 121 -14.12 -5.59 -5.31
CA ARG A 121 -12.71 -5.26 -5.51
C ARG A 121 -11.77 -6.45 -5.56
N VAL A 122 -12.31 -7.67 -5.55
CA VAL A 122 -11.53 -8.90 -5.74
C VAL A 122 -10.68 -8.84 -7.02
N GLY A 123 -11.21 -8.26 -8.09
CA GLY A 123 -10.50 -8.09 -9.35
C GLY A 123 -9.20 -7.30 -9.23
N ASP A 124 -9.10 -6.36 -8.30
CA ASP A 124 -7.87 -5.61 -8.05
C ASP A 124 -6.71 -6.51 -7.60
N LEU A 125 -6.99 -7.45 -6.72
CA LEU A 125 -6.00 -8.42 -6.25
C LEU A 125 -5.67 -9.46 -7.32
N GLN A 126 -6.65 -9.92 -8.09
CA GLN A 126 -6.45 -10.86 -9.19
C GLN A 126 -5.54 -10.27 -10.28
N GLU A 127 -5.75 -9.00 -10.65
CA GLU A 127 -4.90 -8.29 -11.61
C GLU A 127 -3.45 -8.19 -11.14
N MET A 128 -3.22 -8.15 -9.83
CA MET A 128 -1.89 -8.12 -9.22
C MET A 128 -1.31 -9.52 -8.98
N GLY A 129 -2.00 -10.58 -9.38
CA GLY A 129 -1.49 -11.95 -9.32
C GLY A 129 -1.78 -12.70 -8.03
N VAL A 130 -2.69 -12.22 -7.18
CA VAL A 130 -3.11 -12.91 -5.96
C VAL A 130 -4.06 -14.05 -6.30
N SER A 131 -3.70 -15.28 -5.90
CA SER A 131 -4.42 -16.50 -6.30
C SER A 131 -5.70 -16.80 -5.52
N ASP A 132 -5.81 -16.32 -4.28
CA ASP A 132 -7.00 -16.45 -3.43
C ASP A 132 -7.40 -15.08 -2.86
N PRO A 133 -7.92 -14.20 -3.73
CA PRO A 133 -8.14 -12.81 -3.34
C PRO A 133 -9.23 -12.63 -2.28
N GLN A 134 -10.24 -13.50 -2.22
CA GLN A 134 -11.32 -13.34 -1.26
C GLN A 134 -10.85 -13.50 0.18
N ASN A 135 -10.09 -14.56 0.47
CA ASN A 135 -9.54 -14.78 1.81
C ASN A 135 -8.47 -13.76 2.18
N HIS A 136 -7.66 -13.36 1.19
CA HIS A 136 -6.61 -12.37 1.40
C HIS A 136 -7.17 -10.99 1.67
N PHE A 137 -8.17 -10.57 0.88
CA PHE A 137 -8.76 -9.24 0.99
C PHE A 137 -9.33 -8.97 2.40
N ALA A 138 -10.01 -9.95 2.97
CA ALA A 138 -10.56 -9.83 4.32
C ALA A 138 -9.47 -9.62 5.40
N LYS A 139 -8.26 -10.13 5.18
CA LYS A 139 -7.15 -10.01 6.13
C LYS A 139 -6.33 -8.73 5.95
N LEU A 140 -6.26 -8.20 4.72
CA LEU A 140 -5.35 -7.12 4.38
C LEU A 140 -5.70 -5.79 5.04
N LEU A 141 -6.99 -5.48 5.18
CA LEU A 141 -7.45 -4.15 5.55
C LEU A 141 -8.00 -4.03 6.98
N TYR A 142 -8.08 -5.13 7.73
CA TYR A 142 -8.60 -5.14 9.09
C TYR A 142 -7.46 -5.05 10.12
N VAL A 143 -7.30 -3.86 10.70
CA VAL A 143 -6.28 -3.59 11.71
C VAL A 143 -6.57 -4.27 13.04
N ARG A 144 -7.85 -4.38 13.41
CA ARG A 144 -8.28 -4.91 14.71
C ARG A 144 -8.12 -6.42 14.86
N SER A 145 -7.88 -7.14 13.77
CA SER A 145 -7.61 -8.57 13.81
C SER A 145 -6.16 -8.92 14.06
N GLU A 146 -5.27 -7.95 14.12
CA GLU A 146 -3.89 -8.16 14.52
C GLU A 146 -3.80 -8.14 16.04
N PRO A 147 -3.20 -9.19 16.67
CA PRO A 147 -2.89 -9.09 18.09
C PRO A 147 -1.95 -7.90 18.27
N GLU A 148 -2.31 -6.99 19.17
CA GLU A 148 -1.35 -6.01 19.66
C GLU A 148 -0.15 -6.81 20.16
N VAL A 149 0.94 -6.72 19.43
CA VAL A 149 2.23 -7.15 19.96
C VAL A 149 2.52 -6.12 21.03
N GLU A 150 2.18 -6.45 22.28
CA GLU A 150 2.68 -5.73 23.43
C GLU A 150 4.17 -5.57 23.20
N ALA A 151 4.60 -4.33 23.03
CA ALA A 151 6.00 -4.00 23.11
C ALA A 151 6.40 -4.40 24.53
N THR A 152 7.00 -5.58 24.65
CA THR A 152 7.70 -5.97 25.87
C THR A 152 8.76 -4.90 26.06
N GLN A 153 8.45 -3.93 26.92
CA GLN A 153 9.46 -3.11 27.52
C GLN A 153 10.31 -4.06 28.36
N SER A 154 11.36 -4.55 27.74
CA SER A 154 12.47 -5.11 28.49
C SER A 154 13.09 -3.92 29.23
N ALA A 155 12.81 -3.87 30.51
CA ALA A 155 13.52 -3.00 31.44
C ALA A 155 15.00 -3.36 31.45
#